data_6ca35451c74aab2a3a3f74998e9319c2
#
_entry.id   6ca35451c74aab2a3a3f74998e9319c2
#
_cell.length_a   1.000
_cell.length_b   1.000
_cell.length_c   1.000
_cell.angle_alpha   90.00
_cell.angle_beta   90.00
_cell.angle_gamma   90.00
#
_symmetry.space_group_name_H-M   'P 1'
#
loop_
_entity.id
_entity.type
_entity.pdbx_description
1 polymer ?
#
loop_
_entity_poly.entity_id
_entity_poly.type
_entity_poly.pdbx_seq_one_letter_code
_entity_poly.pdbx_strand_id
1 'polypeptide(L)'
;MNVKKFPILALAVSLSFSTIGFASSHDVSDANERPLEHLATKQTAKSILMAKLASLEHFSANFSQQVITDSGELLEQSAGKLVISKPNLANWHTSEPDELAIVSDGKDVWFYNPWIEQVSVYSLSAAIAKTPILLLTSRDEALWQDYHVSVNRADNNASFTIKSLDINSQIKSLTLVFNSKDKTDQLKTFSFLDATGQTSNITLTNFDSQSKPVASLFKFDVPDGVQIDDQRIN
;
A
#
# COMPACT_ATOMS: atom_id res chain seq x y z
N MET A 1 0.74 -36.25 -8.89
CA MET A 1 1.07 -34.96 -9.51
C MET A 1 0.45 -33.90 -8.59
N ASN A 2 1.26 -33.39 -7.64
CA ASN A 2 0.77 -32.43 -6.63
C ASN A 2 0.77 -31.04 -7.24
N VAL A 3 -0.42 -30.54 -7.54
CA VAL A 3 -0.62 -29.14 -7.92
C VAL A 3 -0.44 -28.31 -6.67
N LYS A 4 0.72 -27.63 -6.56
CA LYS A 4 0.95 -26.62 -5.53
C LYS A 4 -0.04 -25.48 -5.74
N LYS A 5 -1.00 -25.36 -4.82
CA LYS A 5 -1.91 -24.22 -4.78
C LYS A 5 -1.10 -23.02 -4.31
N PHE A 6 -0.81 -22.09 -5.22
CA PHE A 6 -0.28 -20.79 -4.87
C PHE A 6 -1.37 -19.99 -4.13
N PRO A 7 -1.03 -19.26 -3.08
CA PRO A 7 -1.90 -18.23 -2.57
C PRO A 7 -1.84 -17.04 -3.56
N ILE A 8 -2.61 -17.16 -4.63
CA ILE A 8 -3.04 -15.99 -5.39
C ILE A 8 -3.70 -15.09 -4.35
N LEU A 9 -3.37 -13.82 -4.35
CA LEU A 9 -4.15 -12.77 -3.73
C LEU A 9 -5.61 -13.01 -4.13
N ALA A 10 -6.32 -13.83 -3.32
CA ALA A 10 -7.59 -14.44 -3.71
C ALA A 10 -8.67 -13.36 -3.68
N LEU A 11 -9.04 -12.92 -4.84
CA LEU A 11 -10.16 -12.05 -5.12
C LEU A 11 -11.45 -12.89 -5.08
N ALA A 12 -12.05 -13.02 -3.91
CA ALA A 12 -13.41 -13.53 -3.79
C ALA A 12 -14.39 -12.37 -3.65
N VAL A 13 -15.10 -12.06 -4.72
CA VAL A 13 -16.24 -11.13 -4.72
C VAL A 13 -17.46 -11.89 -4.25
N SER A 14 -17.99 -11.54 -3.08
CA SER A 14 -19.36 -11.89 -2.69
C SER A 14 -20.12 -10.62 -2.35
N LEU A 15 -21.07 -10.27 -3.22
CA LEU A 15 -22.07 -9.22 -2.99
C LEU A 15 -23.05 -9.69 -1.90
N SER A 16 -23.24 -8.87 -0.89
CA SER A 16 -24.44 -8.94 -0.04
C SER A 16 -24.86 -7.52 0.33
N PHE A 17 -26.00 -7.13 -0.20
CA PHE A 17 -26.74 -5.92 0.16
C PHE A 17 -27.44 -6.12 1.49
N SER A 18 -27.38 -5.16 2.39
CA SER A 18 -28.39 -4.96 3.43
C SER A 18 -28.45 -3.51 3.85
N THR A 19 -29.66 -2.98 3.76
CA THR A 19 -30.11 -1.62 4.06
C THR A 19 -30.58 -1.47 5.53
N ILE A 20 -30.75 -0.16 5.94
CA ILE A 20 -31.58 0.37 7.05
C ILE A 20 -30.78 0.70 8.32
N GLY A 21 -30.84 1.95 8.78
CA GLY A 21 -31.85 2.72 9.39
C GLY A 21 -31.34 3.98 10.12
N PHE A 22 -32.03 5.07 9.96
CA PHE A 22 -31.88 6.37 10.63
C PHE A 22 -32.25 6.32 12.11
N ALA A 23 -31.54 7.06 12.96
CA ALA A 23 -32.10 7.70 14.13
C ALA A 23 -31.34 8.98 14.52
N SER A 24 -32.08 10.06 14.58
CA SER A 24 -31.68 11.42 14.97
C SER A 24 -31.88 11.60 16.47
N SER A 25 -30.97 12.32 17.15
CA SER A 25 -31.37 13.10 18.35
C SER A 25 -30.41 14.28 18.56
N HIS A 26 -31.00 15.44 18.61
CA HIS A 26 -30.43 16.73 19.05
C HIS A 26 -30.13 16.69 20.56
N ASP A 27 -29.06 17.38 20.97
CA ASP A 27 -29.14 18.24 22.15
C ASP A 27 -28.16 19.43 22.08
N VAL A 28 -28.59 20.57 22.68
CA VAL A 28 -28.07 21.92 22.52
C VAL A 28 -27.41 22.37 23.83
N SER A 29 -26.44 23.29 23.67
CA SER A 29 -25.86 24.27 24.62
C SER A 29 -24.83 23.78 25.65
N ASP A 30 -23.64 24.39 25.66
CA ASP A 30 -23.38 25.60 26.46
C ASP A 30 -22.09 26.32 26.03
N ALA A 31 -22.15 27.62 25.88
CA ALA A 31 -21.05 28.50 25.60
C ALA A 31 -20.22 28.77 26.87
N ASN A 32 -18.94 28.55 26.85
CA ASN A 32 -18.03 29.11 27.81
C ASN A 32 -16.74 29.56 27.10
N GLU A 33 -16.59 30.86 26.98
CA GLU A 33 -15.42 31.54 26.44
C GLU A 33 -14.19 31.18 27.30
N ARG A 34 -13.17 30.56 26.68
CA ARG A 34 -11.84 30.42 27.23
C ARG A 34 -10.84 31.22 26.40
N PRO A 35 -9.79 31.80 27.03
CA PRO A 35 -8.82 32.64 26.36
C PRO A 35 -8.09 31.87 25.24
N LEU A 36 -7.77 32.56 24.16
CA LEU A 36 -6.96 32.09 23.05
C LEU A 36 -5.53 31.76 23.53
N GLU A 37 -5.38 30.62 24.17
CA GLU A 37 -4.04 30.03 24.30
C GLU A 37 -3.58 29.60 22.91
N HIS A 38 -2.38 29.99 22.60
CA HIS A 38 -1.60 29.66 21.42
C HIS A 38 -1.62 28.13 21.19
N LEU A 39 -2.62 27.66 20.44
CA LEU A 39 -2.73 26.26 20.03
C LEU A 39 -1.65 25.99 18.98
N ALA A 40 -0.45 25.65 19.45
CA ALA A 40 0.48 24.91 18.63
C ALA A 40 -0.28 23.66 18.14
N THR A 41 -0.69 23.67 16.88
CA THR A 41 -1.47 22.57 16.27
C THR A 41 -0.65 21.29 16.42
N LYS A 42 -1.03 20.44 17.37
CA LYS A 42 -0.35 19.17 17.60
C LYS A 42 -0.45 18.35 16.33
N GLN A 43 0.67 18.19 15.60
CA GLN A 43 0.68 17.42 14.37
C GLN A 43 0.14 16.02 14.62
N THR A 44 -0.84 15.59 13.81
CA THR A 44 -1.40 14.24 13.87
C THR A 44 -0.42 13.22 13.27
N ALA A 45 -0.52 11.95 13.66
CA ALA A 45 0.28 10.89 13.04
C ALA A 45 0.13 10.88 11.51
N LYS A 46 -1.09 11.13 11.02
CA LYS A 46 -1.39 11.24 9.58
C LYS A 46 -0.63 12.40 8.94
N SER A 47 -0.66 13.61 9.52
CA SER A 47 0.03 14.76 8.93
C SER A 47 1.56 14.59 8.94
N ILE A 48 2.11 13.95 9.96
CA ILE A 48 3.55 13.64 10.03
C ILE A 48 3.93 12.64 8.93
N LEU A 49 3.14 11.56 8.75
CA LEU A 49 3.38 10.58 7.70
C LEU A 49 3.27 11.23 6.32
N MET A 50 2.23 12.01 6.07
CA MET A 50 2.05 12.70 4.78
C MET A 50 3.20 13.63 4.46
N ALA A 51 3.73 14.38 5.44
CA ALA A 51 4.90 15.22 5.25
C ALA A 51 6.14 14.39 4.88
N LYS A 52 6.37 13.24 5.54
CA LYS A 52 7.46 12.31 5.19
C LYS A 52 7.29 11.76 3.76
N LEU A 53 6.10 11.31 3.43
CA LEU A 53 5.82 10.82 2.09
C LEU A 53 5.95 11.94 1.05
N ALA A 54 5.53 13.17 1.34
CA ALA A 54 5.67 14.30 0.42
C ALA A 54 7.12 14.60 0.06
N SER A 55 8.07 14.40 0.99
CA SER A 55 9.50 14.60 0.72
C SER A 55 10.12 13.48 -0.14
N LEU A 56 9.43 12.36 -0.29
CA LEU A 56 9.89 11.20 -1.06
C LEU A 56 9.25 11.20 -2.45
N GLU A 57 9.87 11.93 -3.38
CA GLU A 57 9.35 12.09 -4.76
C GLU A 57 9.52 10.81 -5.59
N HIS A 58 10.64 10.12 -5.40
CA HIS A 58 10.92 8.85 -6.04
C HIS A 58 11.93 8.05 -5.23
N PHE A 59 11.92 6.74 -5.42
CA PHE A 59 12.99 5.86 -4.97
C PHE A 59 13.00 4.54 -5.75
N SER A 60 14.13 3.88 -5.70
CA SER A 60 14.26 2.47 -6.05
C SER A 60 14.92 1.71 -4.91
N ALA A 61 14.56 0.43 -4.76
CA ALA A 61 15.15 -0.47 -3.78
C ALA A 61 15.02 -1.91 -4.23
N ASN A 62 15.92 -2.77 -3.76
CA ASN A 62 15.68 -4.20 -3.79
C ASN A 62 14.80 -4.55 -2.58
N PHE A 63 13.95 -5.56 -2.73
CA PHE A 63 13.15 -6.05 -1.62
C PHE A 63 13.35 -7.55 -1.40
N SER A 64 13.19 -7.97 -0.15
CA SER A 64 12.90 -9.34 0.23
C SER A 64 11.56 -9.36 0.97
N GLN A 65 10.70 -10.30 0.62
CA GLN A 65 9.37 -10.47 1.21
C GLN A 65 9.25 -11.83 1.88
N GLN A 66 8.56 -11.86 3.01
CA GLN A 66 8.11 -13.07 3.68
C GLN A 66 6.62 -12.95 3.97
N VAL A 67 5.85 -13.96 3.56
CA VAL A 67 4.43 -14.08 3.89
C VAL A 67 4.29 -15.12 4.99
N ILE A 68 3.67 -14.73 6.10
CA ILE A 68 3.46 -15.58 7.27
C ILE A 68 1.98 -15.65 7.63
N THR A 69 1.55 -16.76 8.20
CA THR A 69 0.20 -16.91 8.79
C THR A 69 0.11 -16.11 10.10
N ASP A 70 -1.10 -16.03 10.67
CA ASP A 70 -1.35 -15.49 12.01
C ASP A 70 -0.66 -16.31 13.12
N SER A 71 -0.43 -17.62 12.89
CA SER A 71 0.35 -18.50 13.79
C SER A 71 1.87 -18.36 13.63
N GLY A 72 2.35 -17.55 12.67
CA GLY A 72 3.76 -17.32 12.39
C GLY A 72 4.42 -18.35 11.47
N GLU A 73 3.64 -19.23 10.82
CA GLU A 73 4.15 -20.17 9.83
C GLU A 73 4.52 -19.43 8.53
N LEU A 74 5.71 -19.71 8.01
CA LEU A 74 6.18 -19.14 6.75
C LEU A 74 5.49 -19.83 5.57
N LEU A 75 4.74 -19.05 4.78
CA LEU A 75 4.03 -19.52 3.57
C LEU A 75 4.85 -19.34 2.31
N GLU A 76 5.50 -18.17 2.18
CA GLU A 76 6.20 -17.77 0.96
C GLU A 76 7.39 -16.87 1.27
N GLN A 77 8.43 -16.99 0.46
CA GLN A 77 9.53 -16.02 0.40
C GLN A 77 9.71 -15.60 -1.05
N SER A 78 9.90 -14.30 -1.25
CA SER A 78 10.15 -13.74 -2.57
C SER A 78 11.13 -12.58 -2.50
N ALA A 79 11.73 -12.25 -3.63
CA ALA A 79 12.65 -11.13 -3.75
C ALA A 79 12.50 -10.45 -5.11
N GLY A 80 12.91 -9.17 -5.17
CA GLY A 80 12.81 -8.43 -6.41
C GLY A 80 13.20 -6.97 -6.25
N LYS A 81 12.65 -6.13 -7.12
CA LYS A 81 12.92 -4.69 -7.17
C LYS A 81 11.62 -3.89 -7.11
N LEU A 82 11.64 -2.83 -6.31
CA LEU A 82 10.57 -1.84 -6.21
C LEU A 82 11.08 -0.49 -6.70
N VAL A 83 10.35 0.14 -7.60
CA VAL A 83 10.61 1.50 -8.07
C VAL A 83 9.33 2.31 -7.95
N ILE A 84 9.42 3.45 -7.29
CA ILE A 84 8.31 4.40 -7.08
C ILE A 84 8.69 5.74 -7.68
N SER A 85 7.74 6.41 -8.32
CA SER A 85 7.87 7.82 -8.70
C SER A 85 6.50 8.50 -8.63
N LYS A 86 6.43 9.63 -7.96
CA LYS A 86 5.18 10.40 -7.85
C LYS A 86 4.95 11.28 -9.06
N PRO A 87 3.66 11.52 -9.39
CA PRO A 87 2.48 10.90 -8.79
C PRO A 87 2.17 9.53 -9.41
N ASN A 88 1.73 8.58 -8.57
CA ASN A 88 1.03 7.36 -8.96
C ASN A 88 1.80 6.34 -9.82
N LEU A 89 3.11 6.52 -10.00
CA LEU A 89 3.95 5.59 -10.77
C LEU A 89 4.60 4.56 -9.86
N ALA A 90 4.49 3.30 -10.22
CA ALA A 90 5.08 2.18 -9.49
C ALA A 90 5.52 1.08 -10.45
N ASN A 91 6.61 0.43 -10.11
CA ASN A 91 7.03 -0.82 -10.72
C ASN A 91 7.52 -1.74 -9.60
N TRP A 92 6.76 -2.79 -9.33
CA TRP A 92 7.12 -3.88 -8.43
C TRP A 92 7.39 -5.10 -9.29
N HIS A 93 8.62 -5.56 -9.28
CA HIS A 93 9.02 -6.72 -10.05
C HIS A 93 9.63 -7.77 -9.12
N THR A 94 8.91 -8.87 -8.91
CA THR A 94 9.40 -10.06 -8.22
C THR A 94 10.18 -10.91 -9.22
N SER A 95 11.39 -11.30 -8.87
CA SER A 95 12.27 -12.13 -9.70
C SER A 95 12.46 -13.54 -9.15
N GLU A 96 12.15 -13.74 -7.87
CA GLU A 96 12.32 -15.01 -7.16
C GLU A 96 11.15 -15.24 -6.17
N PRO A 97 10.66 -16.50 -6.04
CA PRO A 97 11.00 -17.71 -6.80
C PRO A 97 10.39 -17.70 -8.20
N ASP A 98 9.30 -16.95 -8.39
CA ASP A 98 8.54 -16.85 -9.63
C ASP A 98 8.42 -15.38 -10.03
N GLU A 99 8.51 -15.14 -11.33
CA GLU A 99 8.38 -13.79 -11.86
C GLU A 99 6.95 -13.28 -11.74
N LEU A 100 6.80 -12.06 -11.21
CA LEU A 100 5.55 -11.32 -11.15
C LEU A 100 5.84 -9.84 -11.31
N ALA A 101 5.03 -9.13 -12.09
CA ALA A 101 5.16 -7.68 -12.21
C ALA A 101 3.86 -6.98 -11.85
N ILE A 102 3.98 -5.87 -11.09
CA ILE A 102 2.90 -4.91 -10.86
C ILE A 102 3.41 -3.56 -11.35
N VAL A 103 2.79 -3.03 -12.39
CA VAL A 103 3.20 -1.76 -13.00
C VAL A 103 2.04 -0.78 -12.98
N SER A 104 2.30 0.44 -12.50
CA SER A 104 1.36 1.57 -12.56
C SER A 104 1.92 2.68 -13.43
N ASP A 105 1.14 3.12 -14.43
CA ASP A 105 1.45 4.28 -15.27
C ASP A 105 0.84 5.60 -14.75
N GLY A 106 0.20 5.52 -13.58
CA GLY A 106 -0.50 6.65 -12.95
C GLY A 106 -2.00 6.70 -13.21
N LYS A 107 -2.51 5.89 -14.13
CA LYS A 107 -3.94 5.76 -14.47
C LYS A 107 -4.42 4.33 -14.27
N ASP A 108 -3.70 3.39 -14.87
CA ASP A 108 -4.00 1.96 -14.84
C ASP A 108 -2.88 1.20 -14.10
N VAL A 109 -3.23 0.03 -13.58
CA VAL A 109 -2.29 -0.87 -12.88
C VAL A 109 -2.42 -2.25 -13.48
N TRP A 110 -1.31 -2.78 -13.97
CA TRP A 110 -1.18 -4.10 -14.54
C TRP A 110 -0.56 -5.05 -13.54
N PHE A 111 -1.21 -6.22 -13.33
CA PHE A 111 -0.71 -7.34 -12.57
C PHE A 111 -0.39 -8.46 -13.55
N TYR A 112 0.87 -8.66 -13.85
CA TYR A 112 1.32 -9.63 -14.84
C TYR A 112 1.92 -10.86 -14.17
N ASN A 113 1.41 -12.02 -14.53
CA ASN A 113 1.95 -13.30 -14.12
C ASN A 113 2.32 -14.11 -15.37
N PRO A 114 3.62 -14.24 -15.70
CA PRO A 114 4.09 -14.94 -16.89
C PRO A 114 3.84 -16.45 -16.83
N TRP A 115 3.76 -17.05 -15.63
CA TRP A 115 3.54 -18.49 -15.48
C TRP A 115 2.19 -18.98 -15.98
N ILE A 116 1.18 -18.13 -15.88
CA ILE A 116 -0.19 -18.42 -16.36
C ILE A 116 -0.53 -17.60 -17.60
N GLU A 117 0.46 -16.87 -18.15
CA GLU A 117 0.31 -16.03 -19.33
C GLU A 117 -0.90 -15.08 -19.22
N GLN A 118 -1.07 -14.46 -18.04
CA GLN A 118 -2.20 -13.59 -17.76
C GLN A 118 -1.76 -12.24 -17.23
N VAL A 119 -2.46 -11.18 -17.69
CA VAL A 119 -2.39 -9.85 -17.11
C VAL A 119 -3.79 -9.41 -16.68
N SER A 120 -3.93 -8.98 -15.41
CA SER A 120 -5.14 -8.32 -14.93
C SER A 120 -4.90 -6.81 -14.88
N VAL A 121 -5.85 -6.03 -15.40
CA VAL A 121 -5.75 -4.56 -15.46
C VAL A 121 -6.83 -3.93 -14.60
N TYR A 122 -6.43 -3.02 -13.71
CA TYR A 122 -7.33 -2.28 -12.82
C TYR A 122 -7.15 -0.79 -13.02
N SER A 123 -8.21 0.00 -12.76
CA SER A 123 -8.01 1.43 -12.52
C SER A 123 -7.17 1.65 -11.26
N LEU A 124 -6.41 2.74 -11.21
CA LEU A 124 -5.56 3.04 -10.05
C LEU A 124 -6.34 3.03 -8.72
N SER A 125 -7.54 3.61 -8.69
CA SER A 125 -8.39 3.65 -7.50
C SER A 125 -8.78 2.25 -6.99
N ALA A 126 -9.14 1.35 -7.90
CA ALA A 126 -9.45 -0.04 -7.56
C ALA A 126 -8.21 -0.83 -7.12
N ALA A 127 -7.04 -0.53 -7.72
CA ALA A 127 -5.78 -1.18 -7.38
C ALA A 127 -5.25 -0.78 -5.99
N ILE A 128 -5.44 0.47 -5.55
CA ILE A 128 -5.00 0.95 -4.22
C ILE A 128 -5.65 0.13 -3.11
N ALA A 129 -6.94 -0.21 -3.24
CA ALA A 129 -7.66 -1.03 -2.26
C ALA A 129 -7.08 -2.45 -2.11
N LYS A 130 -6.41 -2.96 -3.16
CA LYS A 130 -5.80 -4.29 -3.22
C LYS A 130 -4.29 -4.27 -2.96
N THR A 131 -3.65 -3.14 -3.24
CA THR A 131 -2.20 -2.97 -3.18
C THR A 131 -1.86 -1.67 -2.45
N PRO A 132 -1.94 -1.65 -1.11
CA PRO A 132 -1.84 -0.42 -0.31
C PRO A 132 -0.52 0.32 -0.46
N ILE A 133 0.54 -0.33 -0.92
CA ILE A 133 1.82 0.34 -1.20
C ILE A 133 1.66 1.46 -2.24
N LEU A 134 0.63 1.39 -3.09
CA LEU A 134 0.31 2.45 -4.04
C LEU A 134 -0.12 3.76 -3.36
N LEU A 135 -0.57 3.73 -2.09
CA LEU A 135 -0.81 4.95 -1.29
C LEU A 135 0.45 5.80 -1.17
N LEU A 136 1.64 5.19 -1.17
CA LEU A 136 2.92 5.92 -1.10
C LEU A 136 3.16 6.78 -2.34
N THR A 137 2.53 6.44 -3.45
CA THR A 137 2.69 7.12 -4.73
C THR A 137 1.73 8.28 -4.91
N SER A 138 0.61 8.28 -4.20
CA SER A 138 -0.45 9.26 -4.37
C SER A 138 -0.10 10.61 -3.70
N ARG A 139 -0.54 11.69 -4.36
CA ARG A 139 -0.59 13.04 -3.79
C ARG A 139 -2.01 13.46 -3.38
N ASP A 140 -2.99 12.59 -3.63
CA ASP A 140 -4.40 12.87 -3.33
C ASP A 140 -4.67 12.67 -1.83
N GLU A 141 -4.89 13.77 -1.12
CA GLU A 141 -5.22 13.77 0.30
C GLU A 141 -6.59 13.14 0.59
N ALA A 142 -7.51 13.13 -0.39
CA ALA A 142 -8.83 12.55 -0.21
C ALA A 142 -8.76 11.03 0.02
N LEU A 143 -7.83 10.34 -0.61
CA LEU A 143 -7.60 8.91 -0.40
C LEU A 143 -7.26 8.56 1.06
N TRP A 144 -6.67 9.50 1.80
CA TRP A 144 -6.29 9.28 3.19
C TRP A 144 -7.46 9.40 4.17
N GLN A 145 -8.63 9.87 3.72
CA GLN A 145 -9.82 9.97 4.58
C GLN A 145 -10.34 8.59 5.00
N ASP A 146 -10.12 7.58 4.15
CA ASP A 146 -10.55 6.21 4.39
C ASP A 146 -9.61 5.41 5.32
N TYR A 147 -8.60 6.09 5.90
CA TYR A 147 -7.59 5.45 6.72
C TYR A 147 -7.37 6.17 8.06
N HIS A 148 -7.23 5.39 9.12
CA HIS A 148 -6.70 5.84 10.39
C HIS A 148 -5.19 5.62 10.44
N VAL A 149 -4.43 6.63 10.90
CA VAL A 149 -2.97 6.54 11.01
C VAL A 149 -2.56 6.71 12.46
N SER A 150 -1.75 5.79 12.95
CA SER A 150 -1.07 5.86 14.24
C SER A 150 0.45 5.84 14.05
N VAL A 151 1.20 6.35 15.03
CA VAL A 151 2.66 6.34 15.02
C VAL A 151 3.20 5.83 16.33
N ASN A 152 4.18 4.93 16.25
CA ASN A 152 5.03 4.52 17.35
C ASN A 152 6.47 4.93 17.05
N ARG A 153 7.15 5.51 18.05
CA ARG A 153 8.56 5.88 17.97
C ARG A 153 9.33 5.10 18.99
N ALA A 154 10.30 4.34 18.52
CA ALA A 154 11.20 3.58 19.36
C ALA A 154 12.63 3.73 18.85
N ASP A 155 13.55 4.09 19.73
CA ASP A 155 14.97 4.34 19.42
C ASP A 155 15.13 5.33 18.24
N ASN A 156 15.67 4.84 17.13
CA ASN A 156 15.91 5.60 15.92
C ASN A 156 14.91 5.29 14.79
N ASN A 157 13.78 4.67 15.09
CA ASN A 157 12.77 4.28 14.11
C ASN A 157 11.44 4.97 14.40
N ALA A 158 10.73 5.33 13.33
CA ALA A 158 9.33 5.73 13.38
C ALA A 158 8.49 4.74 12.59
N SER A 159 7.59 4.05 13.28
CA SER A 159 6.66 3.09 12.70
C SER A 159 5.27 3.71 12.59
N PHE A 160 4.76 3.81 11.38
CA PHE A 160 3.41 4.31 11.08
C PHE A 160 2.52 3.15 10.68
N THR A 161 1.42 2.97 11.41
CA THR A 161 0.40 1.97 11.06
C THR A 161 -0.81 2.68 10.48
N ILE A 162 -1.16 2.32 9.25
CA ILE A 162 -2.27 2.82 8.45
C ILE A 162 -3.32 1.72 8.42
N LYS A 163 -4.48 1.94 9.04
CA LYS A 163 -5.59 0.98 9.09
C LYS A 163 -6.74 1.46 8.22
N SER A 164 -7.30 0.58 7.39
CA SER A 164 -8.53 0.87 6.68
C SER A 164 -9.68 1.07 7.65
N LEU A 165 -10.54 2.07 7.37
CA LEU A 165 -11.81 2.28 8.07
C LEU A 165 -12.91 1.38 7.52
N ASP A 166 -12.75 0.85 6.31
CA ASP A 166 -13.65 -0.16 5.74
C ASP A 166 -13.39 -1.53 6.37
N ILE A 167 -14.40 -2.04 7.10
CA ILE A 167 -14.34 -3.37 7.71
C ILE A 167 -14.22 -4.51 6.68
N ASN A 168 -14.66 -4.28 5.45
CA ASN A 168 -14.60 -5.26 4.36
C ASN A 168 -13.31 -5.15 3.53
N SER A 169 -12.42 -4.21 3.87
CA SER A 169 -11.14 -4.06 3.16
C SER A 169 -10.37 -5.37 3.13
N GLN A 170 -9.86 -5.74 1.95
CA GLN A 170 -8.98 -6.90 1.78
C GLN A 170 -7.64 -6.72 2.50
N ILE A 171 -7.19 -5.48 2.65
CA ILE A 171 -6.01 -5.14 3.44
C ILE A 171 -6.45 -4.41 4.70
N LYS A 172 -6.20 -5.01 5.84
CA LYS A 172 -6.58 -4.47 7.16
C LYS A 172 -5.65 -3.37 7.63
N SER A 173 -4.35 -3.53 7.38
CA SER A 173 -3.37 -2.50 7.73
C SER A 173 -2.12 -2.56 6.88
N LEU A 174 -1.50 -1.39 6.70
CA LEU A 174 -0.15 -1.20 6.17
C LEU A 174 0.70 -0.55 7.27
N THR A 175 1.86 -1.12 7.58
CA THR A 175 2.81 -0.54 8.50
C THR A 175 4.08 -0.14 7.76
N LEU A 176 4.53 1.10 7.94
CA LEU A 176 5.73 1.67 7.33
C LEU A 176 6.74 1.99 8.42
N VAL A 177 7.96 1.50 8.30
CA VAL A 177 9.05 1.79 9.25
C VAL A 177 10.13 2.61 8.57
N PHE A 178 10.32 3.81 9.08
CA PHE A 178 11.37 4.73 8.64
C PHE A 178 12.53 4.71 9.62
N ASN A 179 13.76 4.68 9.09
CA ASN A 179 14.97 4.86 9.89
C ASN A 179 15.28 6.36 9.97
N SER A 180 15.31 6.88 11.20
CA SER A 180 15.60 8.31 11.45
C SER A 180 17.06 8.56 11.88
N LYS A 181 17.95 7.54 11.83
CA LYS A 181 19.32 7.64 12.32
C LYS A 181 20.16 8.66 11.55
N ASP A 182 19.95 8.81 10.25
CA ASP A 182 20.86 9.52 9.36
C ASP A 182 20.27 10.79 8.73
N LYS A 183 19.23 11.38 9.32
CA LYS A 183 18.48 12.52 8.77
C LYS A 183 17.89 12.30 7.37
N THR A 184 18.01 11.09 6.83
CA THR A 184 17.57 10.74 5.47
C THR A 184 16.16 10.17 5.44
N ASP A 185 15.56 9.90 6.60
CA ASP A 185 14.18 9.40 6.73
C ASP A 185 13.82 8.25 5.74
N GLN A 186 14.77 7.32 5.55
CA GLN A 186 14.60 6.23 4.59
C GLN A 186 13.54 5.24 5.05
N LEU A 187 12.66 4.83 4.13
CA LEU A 187 11.78 3.69 4.33
C LEU A 187 12.62 2.41 4.38
N LYS A 188 12.60 1.73 5.51
CA LYS A 188 13.42 0.52 5.76
C LYS A 188 12.65 -0.76 5.53
N THR A 189 11.45 -0.81 6.09
CA THR A 189 10.57 -1.96 5.95
C THR A 189 9.13 -1.49 5.82
N PHE A 190 8.31 -2.32 5.21
CA PHE A 190 6.87 -2.19 5.34
C PHE A 190 6.22 -3.57 5.42
N SER A 191 5.05 -3.62 6.03
CA SER A 191 4.28 -4.85 6.11
C SER A 191 2.80 -4.56 5.94
N PHE A 192 2.07 -5.51 5.42
CA PHE A 192 0.62 -5.43 5.35
C PHE A 192 -0.03 -6.71 5.86
N LEU A 193 -1.10 -6.51 6.62
CA LEU A 193 -1.99 -7.56 7.12
C LEU A 193 -3.21 -7.61 6.23
N ASP A 194 -3.52 -8.76 5.69
CA ASP A 194 -4.70 -8.98 4.86
C ASP A 194 -5.93 -9.45 5.66
N ALA A 195 -7.06 -9.61 4.97
CA ALA A 195 -8.31 -10.05 5.57
C ALA A 195 -8.30 -11.52 6.00
N THR A 196 -7.35 -12.32 5.52
CA THR A 196 -7.20 -13.74 5.89
C THR A 196 -6.32 -13.94 7.13
N GLY A 197 -5.72 -12.86 7.66
CA GLY A 197 -4.80 -12.89 8.78
C GLY A 197 -3.33 -13.12 8.37
N GLN A 198 -3.05 -13.17 7.07
CA GLN A 198 -1.68 -13.29 6.59
C GLN A 198 -0.96 -11.94 6.67
N THR A 199 0.30 -11.99 7.07
CA THR A 199 1.17 -10.81 7.11
C THR A 199 2.29 -10.96 6.10
N SER A 200 2.37 -10.01 5.15
CA SER A 200 3.51 -9.85 4.26
C SER A 200 4.48 -8.86 4.87
N ASN A 201 5.72 -9.29 5.12
CA ASN A 201 6.79 -8.46 5.65
C ASN A 201 7.82 -8.20 4.56
N ILE A 202 8.06 -6.94 4.24
CA ILE A 202 8.96 -6.51 3.17
C ILE A 202 10.10 -5.70 3.76
N THR A 203 11.34 -6.15 3.48
CA THR A 203 12.57 -5.43 3.84
C THR A 203 13.20 -4.84 2.60
N LEU A 204 13.53 -3.55 2.67
CA LEU A 204 14.16 -2.80 1.58
C LEU A 204 15.68 -2.71 1.79
N THR A 205 16.43 -2.94 0.73
CA THR A 205 17.88 -2.80 0.66
C THR A 205 18.27 -2.00 -0.58
N ASN A 206 19.50 -1.47 -0.62
CA ASN A 206 19.99 -0.66 -1.74
C ASN A 206 19.03 0.50 -2.09
N PHE A 207 18.51 1.15 -1.05
CA PHE A 207 17.55 2.26 -1.21
C PHE A 207 18.23 3.46 -1.85
N ASP A 208 17.73 3.90 -3.02
CA ASP A 208 18.18 5.08 -3.75
C ASP A 208 17.01 6.02 -4.03
N SER A 209 17.05 7.20 -3.43
CA SER A 209 16.09 8.30 -3.66
C SER A 209 16.73 9.48 -4.39
N GLN A 210 17.97 9.34 -4.87
CA GLN A 210 18.68 10.39 -5.57
C GLN A 210 18.55 10.25 -7.09
N SER A 211 18.62 9.03 -7.59
CA SER A 211 18.53 8.74 -9.01
C SER A 211 17.07 8.70 -9.47
N LYS A 212 16.71 9.66 -10.34
CA LYS A 212 15.34 9.69 -10.90
C LYS A 212 15.14 8.48 -11.84
N PRO A 213 14.10 7.65 -11.60
CA PRO A 213 13.81 6.52 -12.47
C PRO A 213 13.45 6.95 -13.89
N VAL A 214 13.84 6.13 -14.87
CA VAL A 214 13.47 6.36 -16.28
C VAL A 214 11.99 6.05 -16.50
N ALA A 215 11.32 6.84 -17.34
CA ALA A 215 9.86 6.76 -17.54
C ALA A 215 9.41 5.41 -18.14
N SER A 216 10.27 4.72 -18.87
CA SER A 216 9.97 3.40 -19.46
C SER A 216 9.70 2.32 -18.42
N LEU A 217 10.18 2.46 -17.18
CA LEU A 217 9.89 1.51 -16.09
C LEU A 217 8.41 1.49 -15.68
N PHE A 218 7.67 2.52 -16.00
CA PHE A 218 6.27 2.69 -15.62
C PHE A 218 5.31 2.48 -16.81
N LYS A 219 5.80 1.85 -17.88
CA LYS A 219 5.00 1.42 -19.02
C LYS A 219 4.94 -0.10 -19.03
N PHE A 220 3.76 -0.62 -19.28
CA PHE A 220 3.56 -2.05 -19.46
C PHE A 220 3.04 -2.32 -20.87
N ASP A 221 3.85 -3.03 -21.64
CA ASP A 221 3.45 -3.53 -22.95
C ASP A 221 3.05 -5.00 -22.78
N VAL A 222 1.79 -5.32 -23.10
CA VAL A 222 1.28 -6.70 -22.98
C VAL A 222 2.02 -7.60 -23.96
N PRO A 223 2.70 -8.67 -23.48
CA PRO A 223 3.38 -9.59 -24.37
C PRO A 223 2.40 -10.33 -25.31
N ASP A 224 2.89 -10.75 -26.47
CA ASP A 224 2.09 -11.52 -27.42
C ASP A 224 1.60 -12.84 -26.80
N GLY A 225 0.32 -13.17 -27.01
CA GLY A 225 -0.28 -14.41 -26.52
C GLY A 225 -0.79 -14.37 -25.07
N VAL A 226 -0.53 -13.29 -24.33
CA VAL A 226 -0.98 -13.12 -22.94
C VAL A 226 -2.46 -12.81 -22.88
N GLN A 227 -3.20 -13.51 -22.01
CA GLN A 227 -4.62 -13.25 -21.76
C GLN A 227 -4.79 -11.98 -20.93
N ILE A 228 -5.68 -11.07 -21.39
CA ILE A 228 -6.02 -9.85 -20.66
C ILE A 228 -7.32 -10.04 -19.89
N ASP A 229 -7.28 -9.83 -18.59
CA ASP A 229 -8.42 -9.73 -17.69
C ASP A 229 -8.62 -8.26 -17.31
N ASP A 230 -9.53 -7.57 -18.03
CA ASP A 230 -9.77 -6.14 -17.84
C ASP A 230 -10.82 -5.88 -16.76
N GLN A 231 -10.37 -5.41 -15.61
CA GLN A 231 -11.15 -5.13 -14.40
C GLN A 231 -11.40 -3.62 -14.18
N ARG A 232 -11.21 -2.77 -15.20
CA ARG A 232 -11.35 -1.30 -15.06
C ARG A 232 -12.79 -0.83 -15.06
N ILE A 233 -13.72 -1.65 -15.57
CA ILE A 233 -15.11 -1.27 -15.85
C ILE A 233 -16.11 -1.83 -14.82
N ASN A 234 -15.63 -2.43 -13.75
CA ASN A 234 -16.52 -3.01 -12.71
C ASN A 234 -16.68 -2.09 -11.51
#